data_217cfab4b8f193d3066ef462c98f67ac
#
_entry.id   217cfab4b8f193d3066ef462c98f67ac
#
_cell.length_a   1.000
_cell.length_b   1.000
_cell.length_c   1.000
_cell.angle_alpha   90.00
_cell.angle_beta   90.00
_cell.angle_gamma   90.00
#
_symmetry.space_group_name_H-M   'P 1'
#
loop_
_entity.id
_entity.type
_entity.pdbx_description
1 polymer ?
#
loop_
_entity_poly.entity_id
_entity_poly.type
_entity_poly.pdbx_seq_one_letter_code
_entity_poly.pdbx_strand_id
1 'polypeptide(L)'
;MKIFFRFLIALTILTLLSSPLMAQIENATESDMCVTSFKFLPLNAMNLKTLLLSIDRLKPQVLAELEKEGKNPEKIAADANVIACDLIRERLCGLLGSISKPGAAPEAFYGDYVKIMRIWYSLEASIVADHMVKRNLAQSALYLIRMAVRLIAKPFVVRVPSCGDPDAKIGPEKAAYEASGLYDANAKAISRTDMAAMSARQISMAEPLGESHVYRQLPVAPIKRFSELEKEIVELTRVCPGGDPSFDLDQAKTVFMLDEVKDTATSPKVTVKDKYGFSWKFKWGNEVHTEILATRLYIALGGRFADLKYVISSGAAPLVLQPESDDKSEYKTLGELVEKFKNNGIRNFKMMEWVVPEGLQKDPTGKLLGHGKVDEAFLKKYSIKKKYLGAWYVWFKESSASFNAPCAKRLGAAAFSDVGALESRTARGSIVFNMFLMNFDAKDANNKLVLLYNPQTGKFDRSIEFQHDLGCTLTASVLEKLTAGEINELDWKWMAKLPGAIGFNVGVMYHPEAWKKATYADAMWMARNVCSLDPAVFEWAARETKWPEFAQSLVVERLKSRRNQLIEIFNLDSEGFRMLPVNAGLTIKVPQNGGIDMPVQNGRIVSPDKSITVRNAETLSHPEGVYKTKSRFDD
;
A
#
# COMPACT_ATOMS: atom_id res chain seq x y z
N MET A 1 -21.49 29.46 6.13
CA MET A 1 -20.12 29.36 5.62
C MET A 1 -19.86 28.01 4.94
N LYS A 2 -20.16 26.83 5.56
CA LYS A 2 -20.00 25.49 4.96
C LYS A 2 -20.80 25.28 3.66
N ILE A 3 -22.04 25.75 3.58
CA ILE A 3 -22.88 25.66 2.37
C ILE A 3 -22.31 26.51 1.23
N PHE A 4 -21.83 27.69 1.54
CA PHE A 4 -21.21 28.59 0.56
C PHE A 4 -19.91 28.01 0.00
N PHE A 5 -19.10 27.36 0.86
CA PHE A 5 -17.87 26.70 0.45
C PHE A 5 -18.15 25.45 -0.43
N ARG A 6 -19.19 24.67 -0.09
CA ARG A 6 -19.66 23.54 -0.92
C ARG A 6 -20.19 24.02 -2.27
N PHE A 7 -20.91 25.13 -2.30
CA PHE A 7 -21.40 25.74 -3.53
C PHE A 7 -20.25 26.29 -4.39
N LEU A 8 -19.26 26.92 -3.79
CA LEU A 8 -18.07 27.40 -4.48
C LEU A 8 -17.25 26.25 -5.08
N ILE A 9 -17.06 25.15 -4.34
CA ILE A 9 -16.38 23.95 -4.83
C ILE A 9 -17.18 23.31 -5.96
N ALA A 10 -18.50 23.17 -5.83
CA ALA A 10 -19.36 22.65 -6.89
C ALA A 10 -19.32 23.54 -8.15
N LEU A 11 -19.32 24.85 -7.99
CA LEU A 11 -19.19 25.80 -9.09
C LEU A 11 -17.82 25.73 -9.77
N THR A 12 -16.74 25.58 -8.97
CA THR A 12 -15.38 25.41 -9.51
C THR A 12 -15.24 24.09 -10.27
N ILE A 13 -15.90 23.02 -9.80
CA ILE A 13 -15.94 21.74 -10.51
C ILE A 13 -16.75 21.86 -11.81
N LEU A 14 -17.91 22.51 -11.78
CA LEU A 14 -18.72 22.72 -12.97
C LEU A 14 -17.98 23.56 -14.02
N THR A 15 -17.26 24.60 -13.60
CA THR A 15 -16.44 25.42 -14.50
C THR A 15 -15.22 24.66 -15.03
N LEU A 16 -14.62 23.76 -14.23
CA LEU A 16 -13.53 22.89 -14.70
C LEU A 16 -14.04 21.81 -15.68
N LEU A 17 -15.23 21.23 -15.41
CA LEU A 17 -15.84 20.23 -16.29
C LEU A 17 -16.36 20.83 -17.62
N SER A 18 -16.70 22.11 -17.63
CA SER A 18 -17.13 22.83 -18.83
C SER A 18 -16.00 23.58 -19.56
N SER A 19 -14.78 23.49 -19.08
CA SER A 19 -13.66 24.24 -19.63
C SER A 19 -13.01 23.51 -20.82
N PRO A 20 -12.46 24.27 -21.78
CA PRO A 20 -11.62 23.72 -22.86
C PRO A 20 -10.45 22.86 -22.36
N LEU A 21 -10.09 23.02 -21.07
CA LEU A 21 -9.05 22.26 -20.39
C LEU A 21 -9.44 20.77 -20.20
N MET A 22 -10.73 20.46 -19.94
CA MET A 22 -11.19 19.07 -19.88
C MET A 22 -11.22 18.43 -21.27
N ALA A 23 -11.66 19.15 -22.29
CA ALA A 23 -11.57 18.68 -23.66
C ALA A 23 -10.11 18.49 -24.13
N GLN A 24 -9.17 19.31 -23.64
CA GLN A 24 -7.74 19.11 -23.88
C GLN A 24 -7.17 17.93 -23.06
N ILE A 25 -7.67 17.69 -21.85
CA ILE A 25 -7.26 16.55 -21.01
C ILE A 25 -7.80 15.25 -21.61
N GLU A 26 -9.05 15.21 -22.04
CA GLU A 26 -9.64 14.05 -22.74
C GLU A 26 -8.97 13.80 -24.09
N ASN A 27 -8.76 14.83 -24.90
CA ASN A 27 -8.07 14.71 -26.19
C ASN A 27 -6.56 14.39 -26.03
N ALA A 28 -5.88 14.91 -25.01
CA ALA A 28 -4.48 14.58 -24.74
C ALA A 28 -4.30 13.14 -24.20
N THR A 29 -5.31 12.55 -23.57
CA THR A 29 -5.27 11.16 -23.13
C THR A 29 -5.53 10.17 -24.25
N GLU A 30 -6.26 10.53 -25.30
CA GLU A 30 -6.54 9.63 -26.43
C GLU A 30 -5.55 9.76 -27.59
N SER A 31 -5.05 10.94 -27.92
CA SER A 31 -4.28 11.15 -29.15
C SER A 31 -2.76 11.00 -29.01
N ASP A 32 -2.20 11.16 -27.81
CA ASP A 32 -0.74 11.08 -27.57
C ASP A 32 -0.29 9.79 -26.89
N MET A 33 -1.20 8.93 -26.49
CA MET A 33 -0.88 7.60 -25.98
C MET A 33 -0.92 6.60 -27.13
N CYS A 34 0.21 6.35 -27.74
CA CYS A 34 0.41 5.20 -28.63
C CYS A 34 0.41 3.86 -27.87
N VAL A 35 -0.09 3.84 -26.62
CA VAL A 35 -0.35 2.64 -25.85
C VAL A 35 -1.82 2.33 -26.08
N THR A 36 -2.11 1.57 -27.12
CA THR A 36 -3.41 0.94 -27.29
C THR A 36 -3.72 0.17 -26.01
N SER A 37 -4.80 0.55 -25.31
CA SER A 37 -5.29 -0.21 -24.16
C SER A 37 -5.45 -1.68 -24.57
N PHE A 38 -4.54 -2.53 -24.11
CA PHE A 38 -4.54 -3.93 -24.48
C PHE A 38 -5.76 -4.60 -23.87
N LYS A 39 -6.74 -4.94 -24.69
CA LYS A 39 -7.81 -5.85 -24.26
C LYS A 39 -7.19 -7.21 -24.01
N PHE A 40 -7.54 -7.83 -22.89
CA PHE A 40 -7.14 -9.18 -22.57
C PHE A 40 -7.59 -10.13 -23.71
N LEU A 41 -6.63 -10.63 -24.48
CA LEU A 41 -6.91 -11.48 -25.62
C LEU A 41 -7.08 -12.93 -25.13
N PRO A 42 -7.97 -13.74 -25.75
CA PRO A 42 -8.03 -15.17 -25.48
C PRO A 42 -6.70 -15.86 -25.72
N LEU A 43 -6.34 -16.83 -24.88
CA LEU A 43 -5.11 -17.60 -25.03
C LEU A 43 -5.16 -18.51 -26.25
N ASN A 44 -4.42 -18.14 -27.30
CA ASN A 44 -4.17 -18.95 -28.48
C ASN A 44 -2.87 -18.50 -29.16
N ALA A 45 -2.35 -19.34 -30.07
CA ALA A 45 -1.08 -19.09 -30.74
C ALA A 45 -1.04 -17.79 -31.54
N MET A 46 -2.15 -17.40 -32.18
CA MET A 46 -2.24 -16.17 -32.97
C MET A 46 -2.14 -14.93 -32.06
N ASN A 47 -2.88 -14.92 -30.96
CA ASN A 47 -2.86 -13.82 -30.01
C ASN A 47 -1.49 -13.69 -29.32
N LEU A 48 -0.83 -14.81 -28.98
CA LEU A 48 0.54 -14.78 -28.44
C LEU A 48 1.54 -14.19 -29.43
N LYS A 49 1.43 -14.50 -30.73
CA LYS A 49 2.26 -13.87 -31.77
C LYS A 49 2.00 -12.36 -31.87
N THR A 50 0.75 -11.94 -31.78
CA THR A 50 0.38 -10.52 -31.76
C THR A 50 0.99 -9.81 -30.56
N LEU A 51 0.94 -10.41 -29.38
CA LEU A 51 1.56 -9.88 -28.15
C LEU A 51 3.09 -9.81 -28.29
N LEU A 52 3.74 -10.82 -28.87
CA LEU A 52 5.18 -10.80 -29.15
C LEU A 52 5.57 -9.63 -30.07
N LEU A 53 4.83 -9.42 -31.17
CA LEU A 53 5.07 -8.28 -32.06
C LEU A 53 4.88 -6.94 -31.34
N SER A 54 3.92 -6.86 -30.42
CA SER A 54 3.67 -5.63 -29.66
C SER A 54 4.80 -5.32 -28.70
N ILE A 55 5.32 -6.33 -27.96
CA ILE A 55 6.45 -6.12 -27.04
C ILE A 55 7.74 -5.80 -27.80
N ASP A 56 7.96 -6.41 -28.98
CA ASP A 56 9.11 -6.13 -29.84
C ASP A 56 9.07 -4.69 -30.42
N ARG A 57 7.89 -4.07 -30.52
CA ARG A 57 7.71 -2.65 -30.88
C ARG A 57 7.83 -1.70 -29.69
N LEU A 58 7.35 -2.11 -28.53
CA LEU A 58 7.34 -1.28 -27.32
C LEU A 58 8.75 -1.10 -26.74
N LYS A 59 9.56 -2.15 -26.70
CA LYS A 59 10.90 -2.09 -26.10
C LYS A 59 11.80 -1.01 -26.73
N PRO A 60 11.94 -0.86 -28.07
CA PRO A 60 12.70 0.21 -28.67
C PRO A 60 12.21 1.61 -28.28
N GLN A 61 10.90 1.81 -28.08
CA GLN A 61 10.34 3.09 -27.64
C GLN A 61 10.78 3.41 -26.21
N VAL A 62 10.72 2.42 -25.31
CA VAL A 62 11.20 2.56 -23.91
C VAL A 62 12.68 2.92 -23.91
N LEU A 63 13.50 2.24 -24.70
CA LEU A 63 14.94 2.52 -24.80
C LEU A 63 15.20 3.95 -25.29
N ALA A 64 14.54 4.38 -26.36
CA ALA A 64 14.69 5.72 -26.90
C ALA A 64 14.30 6.83 -25.89
N GLU A 65 13.28 6.63 -25.08
CA GLU A 65 12.92 7.59 -24.04
C GLU A 65 13.98 7.67 -22.92
N LEU A 66 14.54 6.52 -22.49
CA LEU A 66 15.59 6.49 -21.48
C LEU A 66 16.90 7.13 -21.97
N GLU A 67 17.22 6.97 -23.25
CA GLU A 67 18.36 7.64 -23.90
C GLU A 67 18.16 9.15 -23.97
N LYS A 68 16.96 9.63 -24.31
CA LYS A 68 16.61 11.07 -24.27
C LYS A 68 16.74 11.66 -22.85
N GLU A 69 16.51 10.87 -21.81
CA GLU A 69 16.73 11.25 -20.41
C GLU A 69 18.22 11.31 -20.03
N GLY A 70 19.13 11.00 -20.95
CA GLY A 70 20.58 11.00 -20.71
C GLY A 70 21.05 9.86 -19.80
N LYS A 71 20.28 8.76 -19.69
CA LYS A 71 20.69 7.57 -18.94
C LYS A 71 21.81 6.85 -19.70
N ASN A 72 22.85 6.44 -18.97
CA ASN A 72 23.92 5.62 -19.54
C ASN A 72 23.46 4.17 -19.78
N PRO A 73 24.16 3.37 -20.61
CA PRO A 73 23.74 2.00 -20.94
C PRO A 73 23.51 1.10 -19.73
N GLU A 74 24.30 1.22 -18.67
CA GLU A 74 24.14 0.41 -17.45
C GLU A 74 22.84 0.75 -16.73
N LYS A 75 22.49 2.05 -16.64
CA LYS A 75 21.22 2.50 -16.04
C LYS A 75 20.03 2.08 -16.89
N ILE A 76 20.16 2.10 -18.21
CA ILE A 76 19.13 1.63 -19.15
C ILE A 76 18.90 0.12 -18.96
N ALA A 77 19.96 -0.69 -18.95
CA ALA A 77 19.85 -2.13 -18.74
C ALA A 77 19.27 -2.51 -17.37
N ALA A 78 19.46 -1.66 -16.35
CA ALA A 78 18.92 -1.85 -15.01
C ALA A 78 17.51 -1.28 -14.81
N ASP A 79 16.92 -0.66 -15.83
CA ASP A 79 15.58 -0.05 -15.74
C ASP A 79 14.49 -1.12 -15.66
N ALA A 80 13.52 -0.89 -14.77
CA ALA A 80 12.44 -1.85 -14.52
C ALA A 80 11.57 -2.13 -15.76
N ASN A 81 11.34 -1.11 -16.60
CA ASN A 81 10.51 -1.26 -17.80
C ASN A 81 11.24 -2.08 -18.87
N VAL A 82 12.57 -1.88 -19.03
CA VAL A 82 13.40 -2.68 -19.95
C VAL A 82 13.43 -4.14 -19.51
N ILE A 83 13.68 -4.39 -18.24
CA ILE A 83 13.68 -5.75 -17.66
C ILE A 83 12.31 -6.42 -17.86
N ALA A 84 11.21 -5.68 -17.65
CA ALA A 84 9.86 -6.21 -17.84
C ALA A 84 9.59 -6.57 -19.31
N CYS A 85 10.03 -5.75 -20.27
CA CYS A 85 9.92 -6.08 -21.69
C CYS A 85 10.61 -7.40 -22.03
N ASP A 86 11.83 -7.60 -21.54
CA ASP A 86 12.58 -8.84 -21.78
C ASP A 86 11.92 -10.06 -21.13
N LEU A 87 11.45 -9.92 -19.90
CA LEU A 87 10.77 -10.99 -19.18
C LEU A 87 9.45 -11.39 -19.87
N ILE A 88 8.64 -10.43 -20.26
CA ILE A 88 7.39 -10.67 -21.00
C ILE A 88 7.69 -11.42 -22.29
N ARG A 89 8.66 -10.93 -23.06
CA ARG A 89 9.04 -11.56 -24.33
C ARG A 89 9.50 -13.01 -24.15
N GLU A 90 10.41 -13.26 -23.20
CA GLU A 90 10.92 -14.60 -22.88
C GLU A 90 9.78 -15.55 -22.52
N ARG A 91 8.88 -15.12 -21.63
CA ARG A 91 7.74 -15.94 -21.19
C ARG A 91 6.71 -16.18 -22.29
N LEU A 92 6.41 -15.19 -23.14
CA LEU A 92 5.51 -15.36 -24.27
C LEU A 92 6.08 -16.35 -25.30
N CYS A 93 7.39 -16.30 -25.58
CA CYS A 93 8.05 -17.29 -26.45
C CYS A 93 7.95 -18.71 -25.89
N GLY A 94 8.22 -18.90 -24.60
CA GLY A 94 8.08 -20.19 -23.93
C GLY A 94 6.65 -20.72 -23.97
N LEU A 95 5.68 -19.85 -23.69
CA LEU A 95 4.26 -20.20 -23.73
C LEU A 95 3.79 -20.57 -25.14
N LEU A 96 4.18 -19.78 -26.17
CA LEU A 96 3.88 -20.09 -27.56
C LEU A 96 4.46 -21.45 -27.99
N GLY A 97 5.72 -21.74 -27.59
CA GLY A 97 6.33 -23.05 -27.83
C GLY A 97 5.58 -24.18 -27.15
N SER A 98 5.04 -23.97 -25.97
CA SER A 98 4.28 -24.97 -25.22
C SER A 98 2.91 -25.27 -25.85
N ILE A 99 2.13 -24.23 -26.19
CA ILE A 99 0.79 -24.41 -26.77
C ILE A 99 0.82 -24.85 -28.24
N SER A 100 1.96 -24.73 -28.92
CA SER A 100 2.14 -25.17 -30.31
C SER A 100 2.48 -26.67 -30.42
N LYS A 101 2.69 -27.35 -29.31
CA LYS A 101 2.96 -28.81 -29.33
C LYS A 101 1.70 -29.60 -29.69
N PRO A 102 1.80 -30.67 -30.48
CA PRO A 102 0.67 -31.52 -30.76
C PRO A 102 0.00 -32.06 -29.47
N GLY A 103 -1.33 -31.92 -29.38
CA GLY A 103 -2.10 -32.38 -28.23
C GLY A 103 -2.06 -31.46 -27.00
N ALA A 104 -1.40 -30.31 -27.07
CA ALA A 104 -1.44 -29.35 -25.99
C ALA A 104 -2.84 -28.73 -25.83
N ALA A 105 -3.36 -28.74 -24.61
CA ALA A 105 -4.60 -28.05 -24.25
C ALA A 105 -4.23 -26.63 -23.78
N PRO A 106 -4.61 -25.55 -24.50
CA PRO A 106 -4.26 -24.16 -24.10
C PRO A 106 -4.69 -23.82 -22.69
N GLU A 107 -5.80 -24.38 -22.22
CA GLU A 107 -6.37 -24.15 -20.89
C GLU A 107 -5.40 -24.54 -19.76
N ALA A 108 -4.53 -25.52 -19.99
CA ALA A 108 -3.51 -25.93 -19.01
C ALA A 108 -2.47 -24.85 -18.75
N PHE A 109 -2.31 -23.90 -19.68
CA PHE A 109 -1.33 -22.81 -19.60
C PHE A 109 -1.95 -21.46 -19.25
N TYR A 110 -3.25 -21.42 -18.97
CA TYR A 110 -3.97 -20.17 -18.72
C TYR A 110 -3.42 -19.41 -17.51
N GLY A 111 -3.05 -20.10 -16.44
CA GLY A 111 -2.44 -19.50 -15.26
C GLY A 111 -1.13 -18.75 -15.57
N ASP A 112 -0.27 -19.31 -16.40
CA ASP A 112 0.98 -18.66 -16.80
C ASP A 112 0.73 -17.48 -17.73
N TYR A 113 -0.26 -17.59 -18.60
CA TYR A 113 -0.71 -16.48 -19.43
C TYR A 113 -1.19 -15.29 -18.61
N VAL A 114 -2.04 -15.53 -17.59
CA VAL A 114 -2.51 -14.50 -16.67
C VAL A 114 -1.34 -13.80 -15.97
N LYS A 115 -0.33 -14.56 -15.49
CA LYS A 115 0.86 -13.96 -14.86
C LYS A 115 1.63 -13.04 -15.82
N ILE A 116 1.78 -13.44 -17.08
CA ILE A 116 2.43 -12.61 -18.11
C ILE A 116 1.63 -11.33 -18.34
N MET A 117 0.33 -11.44 -18.49
CA MET A 117 -0.55 -10.29 -18.71
C MET A 117 -0.54 -9.30 -17.54
N ARG A 118 -0.44 -9.78 -16.30
CA ARG A 118 -0.32 -8.90 -15.14
C ARG A 118 0.98 -8.09 -15.14
N ILE A 119 2.09 -8.70 -15.56
CA ILE A 119 3.35 -7.95 -15.76
C ILE A 119 3.19 -6.91 -16.86
N TRP A 120 2.50 -7.27 -17.94
CA TRP A 120 2.20 -6.38 -19.05
C TRP A 120 1.40 -5.15 -18.59
N TYR A 121 0.29 -5.32 -17.88
CA TYR A 121 -0.51 -4.22 -17.34
C TYR A 121 0.30 -3.30 -16.42
N SER A 122 1.16 -3.87 -15.57
CA SER A 122 2.02 -3.09 -14.69
C SER A 122 3.08 -2.30 -15.46
N LEU A 123 3.60 -2.83 -16.57
CA LEU A 123 4.50 -2.13 -17.48
C LEU A 123 3.79 -0.96 -18.15
N GLU A 124 2.61 -1.17 -18.71
CA GLU A 124 1.79 -0.10 -19.29
C GLU A 124 1.49 1.01 -18.27
N ALA A 125 1.07 0.62 -17.06
CA ALA A 125 0.80 1.57 -15.99
C ALA A 125 2.05 2.37 -15.58
N SER A 126 3.24 1.77 -15.64
CA SER A 126 4.51 2.45 -15.39
C SER A 126 4.81 3.49 -16.46
N ILE A 127 4.71 3.12 -17.73
CA ILE A 127 4.96 4.00 -18.88
C ILE A 127 3.99 5.19 -18.88
N VAL A 128 2.70 4.93 -18.67
CA VAL A 128 1.67 5.98 -18.57
C VAL A 128 1.96 6.93 -17.40
N ALA A 129 2.34 6.40 -16.24
CA ALA A 129 2.68 7.22 -15.09
C ALA A 129 3.87 8.15 -15.38
N ASP A 130 4.92 7.65 -16.03
CA ASP A 130 6.09 8.44 -16.39
C ASP A 130 5.73 9.58 -17.38
N HIS A 131 4.89 9.30 -18.37
CA HIS A 131 4.39 10.34 -19.28
C HIS A 131 3.52 11.40 -18.57
N MET A 132 2.69 10.99 -17.61
CA MET A 132 1.83 11.90 -16.84
C MET A 132 2.62 12.78 -15.86
N VAL A 133 3.73 12.27 -15.30
CA VAL A 133 4.62 13.07 -14.43
C VAL A 133 5.28 14.20 -15.20
N LYS A 134 5.66 13.97 -16.45
CA LYS A 134 6.27 14.98 -17.33
C LYS A 134 5.31 16.12 -17.72
N ARG A 135 3.98 15.94 -17.53
CA ARG A 135 2.94 16.94 -17.83
C ARG A 135 2.26 17.45 -16.55
N ASN A 136 3.00 18.19 -15.72
CA ASN A 136 2.61 18.72 -14.40
C ASN A 136 1.18 19.29 -14.26
N LEU A 137 0.56 19.78 -15.34
CA LEU A 137 -0.78 20.39 -15.33
C LEU A 137 -1.92 19.38 -15.15
N ALA A 138 -1.83 18.22 -15.80
CA ALA A 138 -2.87 17.18 -15.71
C ALA A 138 -2.97 16.56 -14.32
N GLN A 139 -1.85 16.41 -13.62
CA GLN A 139 -1.83 15.85 -12.25
C GLN A 139 -2.45 16.79 -11.23
N SER A 140 -2.24 18.10 -11.35
CA SER A 140 -2.84 19.08 -10.44
C SER A 140 -4.36 19.14 -10.61
N ALA A 141 -4.86 19.08 -11.84
CA ALA A 141 -6.29 19.04 -12.12
C ALA A 141 -6.94 17.74 -11.63
N LEU A 142 -6.34 16.58 -11.90
CA LEU A 142 -6.79 15.28 -11.41
C LEU A 142 -6.78 15.20 -9.88
N TYR A 143 -5.78 15.80 -9.23
CA TYR A 143 -5.74 15.88 -7.78
C TYR A 143 -6.88 16.73 -7.22
N LEU A 144 -7.15 17.90 -7.80
CA LEU A 144 -8.26 18.76 -7.39
C LEU A 144 -9.62 18.10 -7.62
N ILE A 145 -9.81 17.42 -8.75
CA ILE A 145 -11.02 16.64 -9.03
C ILE A 145 -11.20 15.51 -8.02
N ARG A 146 -10.13 14.76 -7.73
CA ARG A 146 -10.17 13.70 -6.71
C ARG A 146 -10.48 14.23 -5.32
N MET A 147 -9.90 15.37 -4.94
CA MET A 147 -10.21 16.03 -3.67
C MET A 147 -11.66 16.50 -3.61
N ALA A 148 -12.18 17.05 -4.71
CA ALA A 148 -13.54 17.50 -4.80
C ALA A 148 -14.55 16.33 -4.74
N VAL A 149 -14.25 15.22 -5.44
CA VAL A 149 -15.03 13.98 -5.35
C VAL A 149 -15.00 13.41 -3.92
N ARG A 150 -13.85 13.49 -3.22
CA ARG A 150 -13.75 13.12 -1.81
C ARG A 150 -14.69 13.91 -0.90
N LEU A 151 -14.83 15.20 -1.16
CA LEU A 151 -15.66 16.10 -0.35
C LEU A 151 -17.17 15.90 -0.63
N ILE A 152 -17.52 15.36 -1.80
CA ILE A 152 -18.89 15.17 -2.26
C ILE A 152 -19.37 13.71 -2.11
N ALA A 153 -18.44 12.75 -2.18
CA ALA A 153 -18.78 11.34 -2.10
C ALA A 153 -19.31 10.98 -0.71
N LYS A 154 -20.52 10.49 -0.67
CA LYS A 154 -21.04 9.83 0.53
C LYS A 154 -20.22 8.56 0.79
N PRO A 155 -19.96 8.19 2.06
CA PRO A 155 -19.30 6.94 2.38
C PRO A 155 -20.07 5.77 1.77
N PHE A 156 -19.37 4.91 1.02
CA PHE A 156 -19.96 3.73 0.43
C PHE A 156 -20.03 2.61 1.48
N VAL A 157 -21.18 1.96 1.56
CA VAL A 157 -21.25 0.66 2.21
C VAL A 157 -20.79 -0.38 1.20
N VAL A 158 -19.63 -0.98 1.47
CA VAL A 158 -19.15 -2.10 0.67
C VAL A 158 -19.93 -3.35 1.07
N ARG A 159 -20.47 -4.07 0.09
CA ARG A 159 -21.31 -5.25 0.32
C ARG A 159 -20.69 -6.48 -0.31
N VAL A 160 -20.65 -7.56 0.45
CA VAL A 160 -20.34 -8.90 -0.04
C VAL A 160 -21.63 -9.73 0.05
N PRO A 161 -22.06 -10.43 -1.02
CA PRO A 161 -23.26 -11.25 -0.96
C PRO A 161 -23.20 -12.25 0.20
N SER A 162 -24.30 -12.42 0.91
CA SER A 162 -24.42 -13.52 1.89
C SER A 162 -24.82 -14.79 1.15
N CYS A 163 -24.43 -15.94 1.68
CA CYS A 163 -24.80 -17.22 1.07
C CYS A 163 -26.03 -17.87 1.73
N GLY A 164 -26.66 -17.20 2.67
CA GLY A 164 -27.74 -17.79 3.48
C GLY A 164 -27.16 -18.83 4.45
N ASP A 165 -27.30 -20.10 4.13
CA ASP A 165 -26.66 -21.20 4.86
C ASP A 165 -25.25 -21.45 4.29
N PRO A 166 -24.16 -21.17 5.02
CA PRO A 166 -22.79 -21.38 4.56
C PRO A 166 -22.42 -22.85 4.38
N ASP A 167 -23.19 -23.77 4.92
CA ASP A 167 -22.96 -25.20 4.89
C ASP A 167 -23.77 -25.90 3.78
N ALA A 168 -24.72 -25.21 3.14
CA ALA A 168 -25.43 -25.73 1.98
C ALA A 168 -24.53 -25.77 0.73
N LYS A 169 -24.75 -26.78 -0.14
CA LYS A 169 -24.07 -26.87 -1.45
C LYS A 169 -24.38 -25.65 -2.30
N ILE A 170 -23.36 -25.06 -2.92
CA ILE A 170 -23.54 -23.82 -3.70
C ILE A 170 -24.19 -24.05 -5.06
N GLY A 171 -24.09 -25.25 -5.64
CA GLY A 171 -24.63 -25.58 -6.94
C GLY A 171 -23.81 -25.02 -8.12
N PRO A 172 -24.11 -25.47 -9.35
CA PRO A 172 -23.32 -25.16 -10.53
C PRO A 172 -23.33 -23.65 -10.91
N GLU A 173 -24.44 -22.96 -10.72
CA GLU A 173 -24.54 -21.54 -11.04
C GLU A 173 -23.59 -20.69 -10.17
N LYS A 174 -23.58 -20.91 -8.85
CA LYS A 174 -22.68 -20.19 -7.94
C LYS A 174 -21.21 -20.61 -8.13
N ALA A 175 -20.94 -21.89 -8.41
CA ALA A 175 -19.60 -22.38 -8.71
C ALA A 175 -18.97 -21.71 -9.93
N ALA A 176 -19.78 -21.26 -10.90
CA ALA A 176 -19.31 -20.54 -12.07
C ALA A 176 -18.72 -19.14 -11.72
N TYR A 177 -19.13 -18.56 -10.59
CA TYR A 177 -18.65 -17.26 -10.10
C TYR A 177 -17.47 -17.38 -9.15
N GLU A 178 -17.13 -18.59 -8.66
CA GLU A 178 -15.98 -18.78 -7.80
C GLU A 178 -14.67 -18.70 -8.60
N ALA A 179 -13.58 -18.34 -7.90
CA ALA A 179 -12.28 -18.18 -8.53
C ALA A 179 -11.76 -19.47 -9.14
N SER A 180 -11.26 -19.40 -10.35
CA SER A 180 -10.36 -20.41 -10.89
C SER A 180 -9.01 -20.37 -10.14
N GLY A 181 -8.31 -21.52 -10.09
CA GLY A 181 -7.00 -21.60 -9.47
C GLY A 181 -7.01 -21.76 -7.96
N LEU A 182 -8.04 -22.37 -7.40
CA LEU A 182 -8.09 -22.82 -6.01
C LEU A 182 -7.62 -24.27 -5.89
N TYR A 183 -7.01 -24.57 -4.75
CA TYR A 183 -6.41 -25.86 -4.45
C TYR A 183 -6.84 -26.34 -3.07
N ASP A 184 -6.99 -27.65 -2.93
CA ASP A 184 -7.27 -28.28 -1.64
C ASP A 184 -6.01 -28.37 -0.75
N ALA A 185 -6.16 -28.92 0.46
CA ALA A 185 -5.08 -29.10 1.41
C ALA A 185 -3.92 -29.99 0.88
N ASN A 186 -4.18 -30.80 -0.15
CA ASN A 186 -3.19 -31.66 -0.79
C ASN A 186 -2.57 -31.02 -2.04
N ALA A 187 -2.79 -29.73 -2.24
CA ALA A 187 -2.35 -28.95 -3.41
C ALA A 187 -2.93 -29.46 -4.75
N LYS A 188 -4.08 -30.16 -4.72
CA LYS A 188 -4.81 -30.57 -5.91
C LYS A 188 -5.76 -29.46 -6.33
N ALA A 189 -5.74 -29.12 -7.63
CA ALA A 189 -6.66 -28.11 -8.17
C ALA A 189 -8.13 -28.56 -8.03
N ILE A 190 -8.97 -27.65 -7.55
CA ILE A 190 -10.41 -27.88 -7.39
C ILE A 190 -11.10 -27.46 -8.68
N SER A 191 -11.79 -28.40 -9.32
CA SER A 191 -12.57 -28.10 -10.52
C SER A 191 -13.87 -27.36 -10.20
N ARG A 192 -14.46 -26.67 -11.19
CA ARG A 192 -15.79 -26.04 -11.03
C ARG A 192 -16.88 -27.07 -10.71
N THR A 193 -16.76 -28.29 -11.22
CA THR A 193 -17.68 -29.36 -10.89
C THR A 193 -17.57 -29.78 -9.44
N ASP A 194 -16.34 -29.90 -8.92
CA ASP A 194 -16.11 -30.21 -7.51
C ASP A 194 -16.66 -29.08 -6.62
N MET A 195 -16.40 -27.80 -6.99
CA MET A 195 -16.92 -26.65 -6.26
C MET A 195 -18.45 -26.63 -6.18
N ALA A 196 -19.15 -27.05 -7.22
CA ALA A 196 -20.61 -27.12 -7.22
C ALA A 196 -21.18 -28.08 -6.15
N ALA A 197 -20.41 -29.10 -5.79
CA ALA A 197 -20.76 -30.06 -4.74
C ALA A 197 -20.32 -29.61 -3.34
N MET A 198 -19.51 -28.54 -3.23
CA MET A 198 -19.01 -28.00 -1.97
C MET A 198 -19.96 -26.93 -1.42
N SER A 199 -19.86 -26.69 -0.10
CA SER A 199 -20.47 -25.53 0.54
C SER A 199 -19.56 -24.31 0.45
N ALA A 200 -20.12 -23.10 0.70
CA ALA A 200 -19.32 -21.89 0.77
C ALA A 200 -18.22 -21.98 1.85
N ARG A 201 -18.53 -22.65 2.98
CA ARG A 201 -17.56 -22.94 4.03
C ARG A 201 -16.41 -23.81 3.56
N GLN A 202 -16.69 -24.89 2.84
CA GLN A 202 -15.66 -25.78 2.27
C GLN A 202 -14.81 -25.06 1.24
N ILE A 203 -15.42 -24.31 0.33
CA ILE A 203 -14.70 -23.50 -0.67
C ILE A 203 -13.80 -22.46 0.00
N SER A 204 -14.25 -21.86 1.10
CA SER A 204 -13.46 -20.87 1.84
C SER A 204 -12.23 -21.45 2.54
N MET A 205 -12.09 -22.77 2.62
CA MET A 205 -10.88 -23.47 3.09
C MET A 205 -9.83 -23.70 1.98
N ALA A 206 -10.23 -23.55 0.73
CA ALA A 206 -9.32 -23.73 -0.39
C ALA A 206 -8.33 -22.56 -0.50
N GLU A 207 -7.11 -22.84 -0.93
CA GLU A 207 -6.02 -21.86 -1.02
C GLU A 207 -5.72 -21.49 -2.48
N PRO A 208 -5.46 -20.22 -2.76
CA PRO A 208 -4.91 -19.83 -4.05
C PRO A 208 -3.42 -20.19 -4.11
N LEU A 209 -2.97 -20.81 -5.20
CA LEU A 209 -1.54 -21.04 -5.45
C LEU A 209 -1.02 -20.02 -6.46
N GLY A 210 0.18 -19.50 -6.21
CA GLY A 210 0.88 -18.63 -7.14
C GLY A 210 1.80 -17.63 -6.45
N GLU A 211 2.77 -17.13 -7.20
CA GLU A 211 3.74 -16.15 -6.68
C GLU A 211 3.20 -14.72 -6.67
N SER A 212 2.21 -14.42 -7.50
CA SER A 212 1.63 -13.10 -7.69
C SER A 212 0.42 -12.81 -6.78
N HIS A 213 0.18 -13.61 -5.74
CA HIS A 213 -0.91 -13.37 -4.82
C HIS A 213 -0.50 -12.41 -3.70
N VAL A 214 -1.41 -11.50 -3.39
CA VAL A 214 -1.25 -10.46 -2.36
C VAL A 214 -1.04 -11.09 -0.98
N TYR A 215 -1.75 -12.17 -0.69
CA TYR A 215 -1.60 -12.95 0.54
C TYR A 215 -1.24 -14.39 0.20
N ARG A 216 -0.36 -14.97 0.99
CA ARG A 216 0.01 -16.38 0.87
C ARG A 216 0.24 -16.94 2.26
N GLN A 217 -0.36 -18.07 2.54
CA GLN A 217 0.03 -18.84 3.71
C GLN A 217 1.48 -19.31 3.54
N LEU A 218 2.32 -18.94 4.49
CA LEU A 218 3.69 -19.39 4.58
C LEU A 218 3.81 -20.32 5.79
N PRO A 219 4.66 -21.36 5.73
CA PRO A 219 4.84 -22.30 6.84
C PRO A 219 5.56 -21.67 8.05
N VAL A 220 5.70 -20.36 8.09
CA VAL A 220 6.44 -19.61 9.07
C VAL A 220 5.50 -18.88 10.01
N ALA A 221 5.83 -18.86 11.29
CA ALA A 221 5.04 -18.12 12.30
C ALA A 221 4.88 -16.63 11.90
N PRO A 222 3.68 -16.04 12.07
CA PRO A 222 3.36 -14.70 11.55
C PRO A 222 4.37 -13.61 11.90
N ILE A 223 4.84 -13.54 13.15
CA ILE A 223 5.81 -12.52 13.59
C ILE A 223 7.17 -12.73 12.92
N LYS A 224 7.59 -13.98 12.74
CA LYS A 224 8.88 -14.30 12.13
C LYS A 224 8.93 -13.96 10.63
N ARG A 225 7.79 -13.92 9.95
CA ARG A 225 7.72 -13.60 8.51
C ARG A 225 8.36 -12.27 8.17
N PHE A 226 8.20 -11.26 9.01
CA PHE A 226 8.83 -9.95 8.76
C PHE A 226 10.36 -10.05 8.85
N SER A 227 10.89 -10.66 9.89
CA SER A 227 12.36 -10.80 10.05
C SER A 227 12.98 -11.69 8.98
N GLU A 228 12.26 -12.70 8.49
CA GLU A 228 12.72 -13.53 7.38
C GLU A 228 12.69 -12.79 6.04
N LEU A 229 11.63 -12.01 5.78
CA LEU A 229 11.58 -11.13 4.62
C LEU A 229 12.69 -10.09 4.64
N GLU A 230 12.91 -9.47 5.80
CA GLU A 230 14.00 -8.51 6.02
C GLU A 230 15.36 -9.15 5.69
N LYS A 231 15.62 -10.35 6.23
CA LYS A 231 16.83 -11.12 5.96
C LYS A 231 16.96 -11.47 4.47
N GLU A 232 15.89 -11.96 3.83
CA GLU A 232 15.90 -12.27 2.39
C GLU A 232 16.28 -11.02 1.57
N ILE A 233 15.69 -9.87 1.86
CA ILE A 233 15.96 -8.63 1.12
C ILE A 233 17.41 -8.14 1.36
N VAL A 234 17.92 -8.28 2.59
CA VAL A 234 19.31 -7.94 2.91
C VAL A 234 20.28 -8.84 2.12
N GLU A 235 20.06 -10.15 2.14
CA GLU A 235 20.88 -11.10 1.39
C GLU A 235 20.83 -10.86 -0.12
N LEU A 236 19.65 -10.63 -0.68
CA LEU A 236 19.50 -10.28 -2.09
C LEU A 236 20.17 -8.94 -2.44
N THR A 237 20.10 -7.95 -1.54
CA THR A 237 20.75 -6.64 -1.72
C THR A 237 22.29 -6.79 -1.80
N ARG A 238 22.86 -7.77 -1.12
CA ARG A 238 24.31 -8.03 -1.16
C ARG A 238 24.79 -8.62 -2.48
N VAL A 239 23.94 -9.37 -3.17
CA VAL A 239 24.34 -10.17 -4.35
C VAL A 239 23.72 -9.72 -5.67
N CYS A 240 22.71 -8.86 -5.65
CA CYS A 240 22.07 -8.41 -6.89
C CYS A 240 22.91 -7.37 -7.65
N PRO A 241 22.67 -7.17 -8.94
CA PRO A 241 23.31 -6.11 -9.71
C PRO A 241 23.08 -4.73 -9.07
N GLY A 242 24.15 -4.00 -8.82
CA GLY A 242 24.13 -2.70 -8.10
C GLY A 242 24.00 -2.83 -6.58
N GLY A 243 24.14 -4.05 -6.03
CA GLY A 243 24.18 -4.31 -4.59
C GLY A 243 25.55 -4.04 -3.97
N ASP A 244 25.65 -4.26 -2.68
CA ASP A 244 26.89 -4.11 -1.90
C ASP A 244 27.03 -5.30 -0.94
N PRO A 245 28.10 -6.13 -1.08
CA PRO A 245 28.32 -7.28 -0.20
C PRO A 245 28.45 -6.94 1.28
N SER A 246 28.84 -5.69 1.61
CA SER A 246 28.97 -5.20 3.00
C SER A 246 27.67 -4.62 3.55
N PHE A 247 26.57 -4.66 2.80
CA PHE A 247 25.31 -4.03 3.21
C PHE A 247 24.82 -4.56 4.55
N ASP A 248 24.57 -3.64 5.46
CA ASP A 248 24.00 -3.84 6.78
C ASP A 248 22.84 -2.87 6.97
N LEU A 249 21.64 -3.41 7.09
CA LEU A 249 20.41 -2.64 7.17
C LEU A 249 20.34 -1.73 8.41
N ASP A 250 20.87 -2.17 9.54
CA ASP A 250 20.86 -1.36 10.76
C ASP A 250 21.84 -0.20 10.65
N GLN A 251 22.97 -0.41 10.04
CA GLN A 251 23.93 0.64 9.73
C GLN A 251 23.41 1.60 8.64
N ALA A 252 22.61 1.12 7.70
CA ALA A 252 21.95 1.95 6.68
C ALA A 252 20.97 2.97 7.30
N LYS A 253 20.39 2.65 8.47
CA LYS A 253 19.41 3.50 9.18
C LYS A 253 20.05 4.59 10.07
N THR A 254 21.37 4.70 10.11
CA THR A 254 22.06 5.59 11.08
C THR A 254 22.24 7.02 10.59
N VAL A 255 22.30 7.25 9.28
CA VAL A 255 22.46 8.57 8.67
C VAL A 255 21.89 8.54 7.25
N PHE A 256 21.31 9.65 6.85
CA PHE A 256 20.74 9.79 5.51
C PHE A 256 21.21 11.06 4.82
N MET A 257 21.41 10.98 3.53
CA MET A 257 21.79 12.09 2.67
C MET A 257 20.61 12.44 1.76
N LEU A 258 20.20 13.70 1.74
CA LEU A 258 19.11 14.19 0.91
C LEU A 258 19.46 14.01 -0.56
N ASP A 259 18.57 13.35 -1.30
CA ASP A 259 18.70 13.17 -2.75
C ASP A 259 17.71 14.08 -3.49
N GLU A 260 16.42 14.02 -3.12
CA GLU A 260 15.36 14.75 -3.82
C GLU A 260 14.20 15.08 -2.88
N VAL A 261 13.58 16.24 -3.05
CA VAL A 261 12.31 16.58 -2.43
C VAL A 261 11.17 16.25 -3.38
N LYS A 262 10.24 15.39 -2.96
CA LYS A 262 9.09 14.99 -3.79
C LYS A 262 7.99 16.04 -3.74
N ASP A 263 7.63 16.57 -4.89
CA ASP A 263 6.57 17.57 -5.08
C ASP A 263 5.23 17.00 -5.57
N THR A 264 5.22 15.72 -5.99
CA THR A 264 4.03 15.05 -6.55
C THR A 264 3.19 14.28 -5.52
N ALA A 265 3.62 14.21 -4.25
CA ALA A 265 2.94 13.43 -3.22
C ALA A 265 1.96 14.29 -2.39
N THR A 266 0.90 13.65 -1.88
CA THR A 266 -0.05 14.30 -0.94
C THR A 266 0.55 14.45 0.45
N SER A 267 1.35 13.49 0.91
CA SER A 267 2.12 13.58 2.16
C SER A 267 3.52 14.10 1.87
N PRO A 268 4.12 14.88 2.78
CA PRO A 268 5.50 15.33 2.65
C PRO A 268 6.45 14.15 2.53
N LYS A 269 7.21 14.12 1.44
CA LYS A 269 8.15 13.03 1.13
C LYS A 269 9.46 13.58 0.60
N VAL A 270 10.54 12.91 0.98
CA VAL A 270 11.86 13.10 0.35
C VAL A 270 12.43 11.74 -0.04
N THR A 271 13.26 11.75 -1.08
CA THR A 271 14.14 10.62 -1.35
C THR A 271 15.49 10.92 -0.71
N VAL A 272 16.05 9.94 -0.05
CA VAL A 272 17.35 10.04 0.63
C VAL A 272 18.20 8.84 0.26
N LYS A 273 19.50 8.93 0.47
CA LYS A 273 20.45 7.83 0.35
C LYS A 273 21.05 7.51 1.71
N ASP A 274 21.24 6.23 1.98
CA ASP A 274 22.02 5.78 3.13
C ASP A 274 23.53 5.85 2.86
N LYS A 275 24.34 5.44 3.83
CA LYS A 275 25.80 5.44 3.69
C LYS A 275 26.34 4.52 2.58
N TYR A 276 25.58 3.50 2.18
CA TYR A 276 25.92 2.60 1.06
C TYR A 276 25.54 3.20 -0.30
N GLY A 277 24.72 4.26 -0.31
CA GLY A 277 24.22 4.92 -1.50
C GLY A 277 22.85 4.39 -1.97
N PHE A 278 22.23 3.48 -1.22
CA PHE A 278 20.90 2.97 -1.53
C PHE A 278 19.83 3.99 -1.20
N SER A 279 18.77 3.99 -2.01
CA SER A 279 17.68 4.94 -1.93
C SER A 279 16.66 4.52 -0.88
N TRP A 280 16.18 5.51 -0.13
CA TRP A 280 15.07 5.40 0.80
C TRP A 280 14.05 6.49 0.51
N LYS A 281 12.78 6.25 0.88
CA LYS A 281 11.73 7.27 0.89
C LYS A 281 11.37 7.59 2.32
N PHE A 282 11.47 8.87 2.67
CA PHE A 282 10.98 9.37 3.94
C PHE A 282 9.64 10.06 3.76
N LYS A 283 8.74 9.82 4.70
CA LYS A 283 7.40 10.39 4.75
C LYS A 283 7.14 10.87 6.17
N TRP A 284 6.69 12.10 6.30
CA TRP A 284 6.26 12.68 7.58
C TRP A 284 4.75 12.80 7.65
N GLY A 285 4.22 12.97 8.85
CA GLY A 285 2.81 13.24 9.09
C GLY A 285 2.03 12.09 9.69
N ASN A 286 0.72 12.20 9.61
CA ASN A 286 -0.22 11.33 10.31
C ASN A 286 -0.13 9.84 9.91
N GLU A 287 0.38 9.58 8.72
CA GLU A 287 0.47 8.23 8.16
C GLU A 287 1.73 7.45 8.59
N VAL A 288 2.64 8.08 9.34
CA VAL A 288 3.92 7.46 9.72
C VAL A 288 3.72 6.16 10.48
N HIS A 289 2.90 6.19 11.51
CA HIS A 289 2.69 5.05 12.42
C HIS A 289 1.69 4.04 11.87
N THR A 290 0.58 4.51 11.29
CA THR A 290 -0.46 3.65 10.72
C THR A 290 0.05 2.81 9.56
N GLU A 291 0.97 3.36 8.76
CA GLU A 291 1.60 2.63 7.66
C GLU A 291 2.45 1.45 8.16
N ILE A 292 3.15 1.63 9.29
CA ILE A 292 3.95 0.55 9.89
C ILE A 292 3.04 -0.53 10.48
N LEU A 293 1.99 -0.15 11.23
CA LEU A 293 1.01 -1.10 11.75
C LEU A 293 0.43 -1.97 10.62
N ALA A 294 -0.09 -1.33 9.59
CA ALA A 294 -0.72 -2.01 8.46
C ALA A 294 0.26 -2.91 7.72
N THR A 295 1.48 -2.46 7.48
CA THR A 295 2.52 -3.24 6.81
C THR A 295 2.91 -4.49 7.62
N ARG A 296 3.03 -4.37 8.95
CA ARG A 296 3.33 -5.50 9.83
C ARG A 296 2.21 -6.54 9.82
N LEU A 297 0.96 -6.11 9.92
CA LEU A 297 -0.21 -6.99 9.87
C LEU A 297 -0.38 -7.62 8.48
N TYR A 298 -0.13 -6.88 7.42
CA TYR A 298 -0.15 -7.38 6.05
C TYR A 298 0.85 -8.53 5.85
N ILE A 299 2.10 -8.34 6.29
CA ILE A 299 3.15 -9.37 6.20
C ILE A 299 2.81 -10.56 7.10
N ALA A 300 2.28 -10.31 8.30
CA ALA A 300 1.85 -11.36 9.21
C ALA A 300 0.74 -12.26 8.63
N LEU A 301 -0.13 -11.72 7.77
CA LEU A 301 -1.13 -12.49 7.02
C LEU A 301 -0.55 -13.28 5.83
N GLY A 302 0.74 -13.12 5.53
CA GLY A 302 1.37 -13.78 4.39
C GLY A 302 1.49 -12.89 3.16
N GLY A 303 1.25 -11.58 3.28
CA GLY A 303 1.60 -10.60 2.27
C GLY A 303 3.10 -10.66 1.98
N ARG A 304 3.51 -10.73 0.69
CA ARG A 304 4.89 -11.11 0.37
C ARG A 304 5.88 -9.98 0.51
N PHE A 305 5.74 -8.96 -0.22
CA PHE A 305 6.67 -7.85 -0.20
C PHE A 305 5.87 -6.56 -0.13
N ALA A 306 5.54 -6.16 1.09
CA ALA A 306 5.32 -4.76 1.34
C ALA A 306 6.71 -4.14 1.54
N ASP A 307 6.89 -2.90 1.18
CA ASP A 307 8.15 -2.20 1.40
C ASP A 307 8.68 -2.46 2.81
N LEU A 308 9.96 -2.74 2.96
CA LEU A 308 10.59 -2.73 4.28
C LEU A 308 10.51 -1.32 4.83
N LYS A 309 9.61 -1.12 5.77
CA LYS A 309 9.32 0.19 6.37
C LYS A 309 9.61 0.18 7.86
N TYR A 310 10.14 1.31 8.31
CA TYR A 310 10.55 1.53 9.70
C TYR A 310 10.09 2.91 10.15
N VAL A 311 9.88 3.08 11.44
CA VAL A 311 9.85 4.40 12.05
C VAL A 311 11.28 4.80 12.39
N ILE A 312 11.73 5.92 11.86
CA ILE A 312 12.93 6.61 12.33
C ILE A 312 12.47 7.61 13.37
N SER A 313 12.77 7.32 14.63
CA SER A 313 12.35 8.17 15.76
C SER A 313 13.00 9.55 15.70
N SER A 314 12.35 10.52 16.30
CA SER A 314 12.88 11.89 16.40
C SER A 314 14.32 11.90 16.92
N GLY A 315 15.22 12.51 16.15
CA GLY A 315 16.63 12.62 16.51
C GLY A 315 17.44 11.31 16.48
N ALA A 316 16.90 10.23 15.91
CA ALA A 316 17.60 8.95 15.82
C ALA A 316 18.69 8.94 14.73
N ALA A 317 18.45 9.65 13.62
CA ALA A 317 19.40 9.77 12.53
C ALA A 317 19.41 11.20 11.97
N PRO A 318 20.59 11.75 11.61
CA PRO A 318 20.65 13.04 10.92
C PRO A 318 20.31 12.89 9.43
N LEU A 319 19.69 13.93 8.89
CA LEU A 319 19.54 14.15 7.46
C LEU A 319 20.60 15.16 7.00
N VAL A 320 21.56 14.71 6.23
CA VAL A 320 22.60 15.56 5.62
C VAL A 320 22.07 16.13 4.32
N LEU A 321 22.14 17.44 4.15
CA LEU A 321 21.73 18.13 2.95
C LEU A 321 22.75 17.91 1.82
N GLN A 322 22.43 18.41 0.64
CA GLN A 322 23.29 18.26 -0.51
C GLN A 322 24.58 19.09 -0.34
N PRO A 323 25.73 18.62 -0.86
CA PRO A 323 26.99 19.34 -0.71
C PRO A 323 26.97 20.70 -1.42
N GLU A 324 27.55 21.73 -0.80
CA GLU A 324 27.72 23.05 -1.41
C GLU A 324 28.64 23.03 -2.65
N SER A 325 29.56 22.08 -2.67
CA SER A 325 30.55 21.90 -3.76
C SER A 325 29.99 21.22 -5.02
N ASP A 326 28.76 20.74 -5.00
CA ASP A 326 28.12 20.09 -6.13
C ASP A 326 27.23 21.11 -6.87
N ASP A 327 27.58 21.49 -8.09
CA ASP A 327 26.83 22.48 -8.90
C ASP A 327 25.38 22.03 -9.21
N LYS A 328 25.11 20.73 -9.16
CA LYS A 328 23.77 20.16 -9.36
C LYS A 328 22.92 20.14 -8.07
N SER A 329 23.47 20.57 -6.97
CA SER A 329 22.76 20.60 -5.69
C SER A 329 21.74 21.73 -5.64
N GLU A 330 20.49 21.37 -5.36
CA GLU A 330 19.36 22.30 -5.22
C GLU A 330 19.05 22.66 -3.75
N TYR A 331 19.50 21.82 -2.81
CA TYR A 331 19.15 21.93 -1.37
C TYR A 331 20.43 21.89 -0.53
N LYS A 332 21.21 22.98 -0.59
CA LYS A 332 22.48 23.11 0.12
C LYS A 332 22.30 23.62 1.54
N THR A 333 21.28 24.45 1.75
CA THR A 333 20.97 25.08 3.03
C THR A 333 19.61 24.67 3.56
N LEU A 334 19.41 24.83 4.86
CA LEU A 334 18.11 24.59 5.48
C LEU A 334 17.04 25.54 4.92
N GLY A 335 17.42 26.79 4.59
CA GLY A 335 16.52 27.78 4.00
C GLY A 335 15.97 27.33 2.64
N GLU A 336 16.81 26.82 1.74
CA GLU A 336 16.39 26.30 0.43
C GLU A 336 15.45 25.10 0.57
N LEU A 337 15.75 24.17 1.48
CA LEU A 337 14.89 23.05 1.79
C LEU A 337 13.53 23.51 2.30
N VAL A 338 13.51 24.47 3.22
CA VAL A 338 12.30 25.06 3.78
C VAL A 338 11.46 25.74 2.70
N GLU A 339 12.10 26.56 1.84
CA GLU A 339 11.41 27.25 0.75
C GLU A 339 10.80 26.27 -0.25
N LYS A 340 11.51 25.19 -0.59
CA LYS A 340 10.94 24.14 -1.43
C LYS A 340 9.69 23.51 -0.81
N PHE A 341 9.70 23.28 0.50
CA PHE A 341 8.55 22.73 1.20
C PHE A 341 7.37 23.70 1.27
N LYS A 342 7.63 25.00 1.43
CA LYS A 342 6.59 26.04 1.40
C LYS A 342 5.99 26.20 0.00
N ASN A 343 6.83 26.18 -1.03
CA ASN A 343 6.43 26.47 -2.41
C ASN A 343 5.72 25.32 -3.11
N ASN A 344 5.70 24.13 -2.52
CA ASN A 344 4.99 22.98 -3.07
C ASN A 344 3.45 23.03 -2.90
N GLY A 345 2.89 24.17 -2.58
CA GLY A 345 1.46 24.45 -2.58
C GLY A 345 0.67 23.68 -1.51
N ILE A 346 -0.61 23.40 -1.80
CA ILE A 346 -1.58 22.79 -0.86
C ILE A 346 -1.08 21.47 -0.24
N ARG A 347 -0.15 20.79 -0.88
CA ARG A 347 0.34 19.47 -0.47
C ARG A 347 1.28 19.49 0.73
N ASN A 348 1.98 20.59 0.96
CA ASN A 348 3.10 20.64 1.91
C ASN A 348 2.96 21.68 3.04
N PHE A 349 1.80 22.27 3.20
CA PHE A 349 1.61 23.35 4.20
C PHE A 349 1.93 22.93 5.64
N LYS A 350 1.94 21.64 5.96
CA LYS A 350 2.30 21.11 7.29
C LYS A 350 3.72 20.54 7.36
N MET A 351 4.46 20.54 6.28
CA MET A 351 5.78 19.91 6.27
C MET A 351 6.76 20.58 7.24
N MET A 352 6.63 21.89 7.40
CA MET A 352 7.42 22.64 8.35
C MET A 352 7.17 22.28 9.82
N GLU A 353 5.98 21.77 10.13
CA GLU A 353 5.68 21.30 11.48
C GLU A 353 6.43 20.01 11.82
N TRP A 354 6.91 19.28 10.81
CA TRP A 354 7.47 17.94 10.94
C TRP A 354 8.99 17.88 10.73
N VAL A 355 9.54 18.77 9.90
CA VAL A 355 10.99 18.97 9.81
C VAL A 355 11.33 20.14 10.71
N VAL A 356 12.18 19.92 11.70
CA VAL A 356 12.57 20.97 12.65
C VAL A 356 13.53 21.96 12.00
N PRO A 357 13.11 23.20 11.69
CA PRO A 357 13.97 24.11 10.95
C PRO A 357 15.12 24.68 11.76
N GLU A 358 15.01 24.83 13.07
CA GLU A 358 15.92 25.69 13.84
C GLU A 358 16.19 25.20 15.26
N GLY A 359 16.48 23.95 15.48
CA GLY A 359 17.09 23.46 16.72
C GLY A 359 16.34 23.71 18.04
N LEU A 360 15.11 24.22 17.97
CA LEU A 360 14.35 24.62 19.16
C LEU A 360 13.40 23.54 19.67
N GLN A 361 13.24 22.44 18.95
CA GLN A 361 12.41 21.34 19.44
C GLN A 361 13.24 20.35 20.24
N LYS A 362 12.65 19.93 21.34
CA LYS A 362 13.22 18.87 22.19
C LYS A 362 12.62 17.52 21.79
N ASP A 363 13.45 16.49 21.84
CA ASP A 363 12.94 15.12 21.79
C ASP A 363 12.14 14.79 23.08
N PRO A 364 11.49 13.62 23.16
CA PRO A 364 10.77 13.21 24.36
C PRO A 364 11.62 13.15 25.64
N THR A 365 12.95 13.11 25.50
CA THR A 365 13.90 13.13 26.63
C THR A 365 14.30 14.55 27.04
N GLY A 366 13.83 15.58 26.33
CA GLY A 366 14.17 16.98 26.55
C GLY A 366 15.45 17.44 25.86
N LYS A 367 16.08 16.58 25.03
CA LYS A 367 17.27 16.93 24.25
C LYS A 367 16.88 17.78 23.04
N LEU A 368 17.61 18.89 22.83
CA LEU A 368 17.43 19.74 21.67
C LEU A 368 17.74 18.98 20.38
N LEU A 369 16.78 18.96 19.47
CA LEU A 369 16.98 18.52 18.10
C LEU A 369 17.63 19.68 17.35
N GLY A 370 18.89 19.52 16.98
CA GLY A 370 19.70 20.58 16.42
C GLY A 370 19.98 20.41 14.93
N HIS A 371 20.68 21.35 14.41
CA HIS A 371 21.33 21.30 13.10
C HIS A 371 22.80 21.68 13.28
N GLY A 372 23.60 21.40 12.25
CA GLY A 372 25.01 21.74 12.26
C GLY A 372 25.67 21.49 10.91
N LYS A 373 26.97 21.69 10.86
CA LYS A 373 27.79 21.37 9.70
C LYS A 373 28.55 20.06 9.91
N VAL A 374 28.64 19.28 8.84
CA VAL A 374 29.41 18.05 8.79
C VAL A 374 30.90 18.37 8.87
N ASP A 375 31.54 17.91 9.92
CA ASP A 375 33.00 17.97 10.12
C ASP A 375 33.66 16.60 9.93
N GLU A 376 34.97 16.51 10.08
CA GLU A 376 35.73 15.25 9.95
C GLU A 376 35.31 14.19 11.00
N ALA A 377 34.93 14.63 12.20
CA ALA A 377 34.46 13.72 13.25
C ALA A 377 33.11 13.11 12.88
N PHE A 378 32.20 13.91 12.32
CA PHE A 378 30.91 13.46 11.80
C PHE A 378 31.09 12.48 10.63
N LEU A 379 31.96 12.81 9.65
CA LEU A 379 32.25 11.90 8.53
C LEU A 379 32.73 10.54 9.03
N LYS A 380 33.66 10.54 9.99
CA LYS A 380 34.20 9.31 10.60
C LYS A 380 33.12 8.54 11.37
N LYS A 381 32.33 9.25 12.19
CA LYS A 381 31.27 8.63 13.02
C LYS A 381 30.25 7.87 12.17
N TYR A 382 29.82 8.46 11.06
CA TYR A 382 28.76 7.91 10.22
C TYR A 382 29.28 7.17 8.98
N SER A 383 30.61 7.16 8.78
CA SER A 383 31.26 6.50 7.61
C SER A 383 30.70 7.02 6.27
N ILE A 384 30.47 8.33 6.15
CA ILE A 384 29.99 8.96 4.92
C ILE A 384 31.12 9.59 4.11
N LYS A 385 30.86 9.81 2.83
CA LYS A 385 31.88 10.28 1.86
C LYS A 385 32.35 11.71 2.17
N LYS A 386 33.65 11.98 1.95
CA LYS A 386 34.29 13.29 2.19
C LYS A 386 33.64 14.46 1.43
N LYS A 387 32.95 14.21 0.32
CA LYS A 387 32.23 15.24 -0.43
C LYS A 387 31.16 15.99 0.40
N TYR A 388 30.69 15.40 1.51
CA TYR A 388 29.72 16.03 2.42
C TYR A 388 30.38 16.89 3.50
N LEU A 389 31.70 17.03 3.53
CA LEU A 389 32.39 17.92 4.47
C LEU A 389 31.88 19.35 4.28
N GLY A 390 31.46 20.00 5.36
CA GLY A 390 30.89 21.34 5.35
C GLY A 390 29.40 21.40 4.98
N ALA A 391 28.79 20.32 4.48
CA ALA A 391 27.36 20.28 4.22
C ALA A 391 26.56 20.46 5.52
N TRP A 392 25.37 21.05 5.41
CA TRP A 392 24.46 21.13 6.54
C TRP A 392 23.85 19.78 6.85
N TYR A 393 23.55 19.51 8.14
CA TYR A 393 22.68 18.42 8.55
C TYR A 393 21.60 18.92 9.50
N VAL A 394 20.48 18.20 9.55
CA VAL A 394 19.35 18.49 10.44
C VAL A 394 18.86 17.20 11.08
N TRP A 395 18.50 17.30 12.36
CA TRP A 395 17.74 16.26 13.04
C TRP A 395 16.26 16.49 12.76
N PHE A 396 15.57 15.48 12.27
CA PHE A 396 14.16 15.58 11.94
C PHE A 396 13.28 14.84 12.95
N LYS A 397 12.01 15.18 12.94
CA LYS A 397 10.98 14.48 13.71
C LYS A 397 10.78 13.08 13.16
N GLU A 398 9.96 12.27 13.86
CA GLU A 398 9.58 10.94 13.42
C GLU A 398 9.15 10.90 11.95
N SER A 399 9.67 9.93 11.25
CA SER A 399 9.31 9.67 9.85
C SER A 399 9.13 8.18 9.60
N SER A 400 8.30 7.79 8.64
CA SER A 400 8.39 6.45 8.07
C SER A 400 9.47 6.44 7.00
N ALA A 401 10.37 5.48 7.09
CA ALA A 401 11.43 5.23 6.14
C ALA A 401 11.17 3.93 5.37
N SER A 402 11.09 4.00 4.05
CA SER A 402 10.88 2.86 3.17
C SER A 402 12.12 2.58 2.36
N PHE A 403 12.69 1.39 2.53
CA PHE A 403 13.88 0.95 1.80
C PHE A 403 13.56 0.60 0.35
N ASN A 404 14.25 1.23 -0.61
CA ASN A 404 14.20 0.88 -2.02
C ASN A 404 15.34 -0.06 -2.36
N ALA A 405 15.13 -1.35 -2.14
CA ALA A 405 16.16 -2.36 -2.35
C ALA A 405 16.58 -2.43 -3.83
N PRO A 406 17.88 -2.47 -4.17
CA PRO A 406 18.35 -2.61 -5.55
C PRO A 406 17.96 -3.95 -6.17
N CYS A 407 17.74 -4.97 -5.34
CA CYS A 407 17.27 -6.30 -5.74
C CYS A 407 15.77 -6.34 -6.14
N ALA A 408 15.04 -5.23 -6.01
CA ALA A 408 13.62 -5.13 -6.31
C ALA A 408 13.38 -4.04 -7.36
N LYS A 409 12.92 -4.42 -8.55
CA LYS A 409 12.58 -3.49 -9.62
C LYS A 409 11.08 -3.25 -9.61
N ARG A 410 10.65 -2.06 -9.22
CA ARG A 410 9.24 -1.70 -9.16
C ARG A 410 8.73 -1.34 -10.55
N LEU A 411 7.67 -2.00 -10.95
CA LEU A 411 6.83 -1.61 -12.07
C LEU A 411 5.71 -0.67 -11.60
N GLY A 412 4.79 -0.34 -12.48
CA GLY A 412 3.62 0.46 -12.17
C GLY A 412 2.60 -0.24 -11.28
N ALA A 413 1.39 0.27 -11.30
CA ALA A 413 0.25 -0.34 -10.61
C ALA A 413 -0.04 -1.73 -11.19
N ALA A 414 -0.37 -2.67 -10.29
CA ALA A 414 -1.04 -3.90 -10.69
C ALA A 414 -2.54 -3.69 -10.44
N ALA A 415 -3.33 -3.53 -11.50
CA ALA A 415 -4.71 -3.12 -11.37
C ALA A 415 -5.55 -4.18 -10.65
N PHE A 416 -6.40 -3.76 -9.72
CA PHE A 416 -7.45 -4.60 -9.13
C PHE A 416 -8.60 -4.87 -10.11
N SER A 417 -8.59 -4.21 -11.26
CA SER A 417 -9.65 -4.28 -12.27
C SER A 417 -9.30 -5.17 -13.46
N ASP A 418 -8.06 -5.67 -13.55
CA ASP A 418 -7.68 -6.61 -14.61
C ASP A 418 -8.23 -8.02 -14.37
N VAL A 419 -8.28 -8.83 -15.43
CA VAL A 419 -8.86 -10.18 -15.39
C VAL A 419 -8.20 -11.05 -14.33
N GLY A 420 -6.87 -10.98 -14.19
CA GLY A 420 -6.16 -11.77 -13.20
C GLY A 420 -6.53 -11.39 -11.77
N ALA A 421 -6.78 -10.10 -11.48
CA ALA A 421 -7.26 -9.65 -10.18
C ALA A 421 -8.70 -10.08 -9.93
N LEU A 422 -9.58 -9.97 -10.94
CA LEU A 422 -10.99 -10.37 -10.81
C LEU A 422 -11.14 -11.88 -10.55
N GLU A 423 -10.23 -12.69 -11.05
CA GLU A 423 -10.19 -14.14 -10.83
C GLU A 423 -9.39 -14.53 -9.57
N SER A 424 -8.64 -13.61 -8.98
CA SER A 424 -7.80 -13.86 -7.81
C SER A 424 -8.61 -13.79 -6.51
N ARG A 425 -8.68 -14.90 -5.76
CA ARG A 425 -9.25 -14.91 -4.40
C ARG A 425 -8.57 -13.90 -3.49
N THR A 426 -7.26 -13.77 -3.57
CA THR A 426 -6.50 -12.84 -2.72
C THR A 426 -6.86 -11.40 -2.99
N ALA A 427 -7.06 -11.02 -4.25
CA ALA A 427 -7.50 -9.67 -4.61
C ALA A 427 -8.96 -9.43 -4.16
N ARG A 428 -9.86 -10.38 -4.40
CA ARG A 428 -11.27 -10.26 -3.98
C ARG A 428 -11.43 -10.30 -2.46
N GLY A 429 -10.80 -11.25 -1.78
CA GLY A 429 -10.84 -11.39 -0.32
C GLY A 429 -10.14 -10.27 0.44
N SER A 430 -9.23 -9.54 -0.21
CA SER A 430 -8.52 -8.40 0.40
C SER A 430 -9.46 -7.30 0.91
N ILE A 431 -10.71 -7.26 0.44
CA ILE A 431 -11.75 -6.37 0.98
C ILE A 431 -11.86 -6.50 2.49
N VAL A 432 -11.92 -7.73 3.03
CA VAL A 432 -12.10 -7.95 4.47
C VAL A 432 -10.92 -7.40 5.26
N PHE A 433 -9.69 -7.61 4.79
CA PHE A 433 -8.51 -7.11 5.47
C PHE A 433 -8.38 -5.58 5.37
N ASN A 434 -8.63 -4.99 4.19
CA ASN A 434 -8.62 -3.53 4.06
C ASN A 434 -9.70 -2.88 4.93
N MET A 435 -10.89 -3.49 5.01
CA MET A 435 -11.95 -3.02 5.89
C MET A 435 -11.58 -3.23 7.36
N PHE A 436 -10.99 -4.38 7.72
CA PHE A 436 -10.46 -4.65 9.06
C PHE A 436 -9.47 -3.57 9.52
N LEU A 437 -8.64 -3.08 8.63
CA LEU A 437 -7.70 -1.97 8.89
C LEU A 437 -8.31 -0.59 8.68
N MET A 438 -9.53 -0.46 8.18
CA MET A 438 -10.11 0.81 7.75
C MET A 438 -9.22 1.54 6.73
N ASN A 439 -8.61 0.81 5.81
CA ASN A 439 -7.85 1.41 4.72
C ASN A 439 -8.81 1.94 3.65
N PHE A 440 -8.99 3.25 3.61
CA PHE A 440 -9.92 3.88 2.67
C PHE A 440 -9.27 4.25 1.31
N ASP A 441 -7.94 4.14 1.17
CA ASP A 441 -7.20 4.51 -0.05
C ASP A 441 -6.76 3.27 -0.87
N ALA A 442 -7.59 2.24 -0.91
CA ALA A 442 -7.33 1.01 -1.66
C ALA A 442 -7.59 1.21 -3.17
N LYS A 443 -6.75 1.98 -3.84
CA LYS A 443 -6.79 2.22 -5.29
C LYS A 443 -5.83 1.31 -6.05
N ASP A 444 -6.06 1.11 -7.34
CA ASP A 444 -5.17 0.33 -8.20
C ASP A 444 -3.71 0.79 -8.11
N ALA A 445 -3.48 2.11 -8.04
CA ALA A 445 -2.14 2.66 -7.89
C ALA A 445 -1.42 2.24 -6.58
N ASN A 446 -2.14 1.77 -5.57
CA ASN A 446 -1.60 1.27 -4.32
C ASN A 446 -1.44 -0.26 -4.30
N ASN A 447 -1.75 -0.94 -5.39
CA ASN A 447 -1.35 -2.30 -5.64
C ASN A 447 -0.17 -2.31 -6.62
N LYS A 448 0.97 -2.85 -6.21
CA LYS A 448 2.24 -2.77 -6.96
C LYS A 448 2.69 -4.14 -7.40
N LEU A 449 3.36 -4.17 -8.55
CA LEU A 449 4.12 -5.32 -8.99
C LEU A 449 5.62 -5.00 -8.94
N VAL A 450 6.38 -5.94 -8.41
CA VAL A 450 7.83 -5.87 -8.30
C VAL A 450 8.45 -7.08 -8.99
N LEU A 451 9.51 -6.84 -9.75
CA LEU A 451 10.40 -7.88 -10.22
C LEU A 451 11.55 -8.03 -9.21
N LEU A 452 11.65 -9.18 -8.58
CA LEU A 452 12.65 -9.48 -7.58
C LEU A 452 13.80 -10.28 -8.22
N TYR A 453 15.03 -9.94 -7.83
CA TYR A 453 16.22 -10.66 -8.27
C TYR A 453 16.19 -12.12 -7.81
N ASN A 454 16.55 -13.01 -8.72
CA ASN A 454 16.66 -14.45 -8.47
C ASN A 454 18.13 -14.85 -8.62
N PRO A 455 18.83 -15.16 -7.51
CA PRO A 455 20.24 -15.50 -7.57
C PRO A 455 20.53 -16.82 -8.30
N GLN A 456 19.54 -17.73 -8.43
CA GLN A 456 19.70 -18.99 -9.17
C GLN A 456 19.78 -18.76 -10.68
N THR A 457 19.02 -17.79 -11.21
CA THR A 457 19.01 -17.47 -12.64
C THR A 457 19.88 -16.26 -12.99
N GLY A 458 20.31 -15.47 -11.99
CA GLY A 458 21.01 -14.22 -12.19
C GLY A 458 20.15 -13.11 -12.81
N LYS A 459 18.81 -13.26 -12.79
CA LYS A 459 17.86 -12.36 -13.44
C LYS A 459 16.81 -11.81 -12.48
N PHE A 460 16.09 -10.75 -12.89
CA PHE A 460 14.90 -10.25 -12.22
C PHE A 460 13.66 -10.94 -12.79
N ASP A 461 13.45 -12.20 -12.46
CA ASP A 461 12.43 -13.06 -13.06
C ASP A 461 11.32 -13.51 -12.10
N ARG A 462 11.40 -13.14 -10.81
CA ARG A 462 10.36 -13.40 -9.82
C ARG A 462 9.42 -12.19 -9.73
N SER A 463 8.17 -12.35 -10.13
CA SER A 463 7.16 -11.28 -10.02
C SER A 463 6.37 -11.42 -8.72
N ILE A 464 6.27 -10.32 -7.97
CA ILE A 464 5.54 -10.26 -6.70
C ILE A 464 4.57 -9.09 -6.74
N GLU A 465 3.32 -9.35 -6.42
CA GLU A 465 2.32 -8.31 -6.15
C GLU A 465 2.20 -8.06 -4.65
N PHE A 466 1.99 -6.80 -4.30
CA PHE A 466 1.78 -6.39 -2.92
C PHE A 466 0.98 -5.09 -2.84
N GLN A 467 0.27 -4.92 -1.74
CA GLN A 467 -0.35 -3.64 -1.42
C GLN A 467 0.72 -2.66 -0.91
N HIS A 468 0.64 -1.45 -1.42
CA HIS A 468 1.56 -0.35 -1.13
C HIS A 468 0.77 0.85 -0.57
N ASP A 469 1.48 1.80 0.06
CA ASP A 469 0.90 3.04 0.59
C ASP A 469 -0.30 2.79 1.52
N LEU A 470 -0.07 1.95 2.54
CA LEU A 470 -1.07 1.56 3.55
C LEU A 470 -1.26 2.63 4.64
N GLY A 471 -0.74 3.84 4.46
CA GLY A 471 -0.76 4.89 5.48
C GLY A 471 -2.15 5.41 5.81
N CYS A 472 -3.07 5.35 4.85
CA CYS A 472 -4.49 5.71 5.05
C CYS A 472 -5.27 4.61 5.80
N THR A 473 -4.65 4.03 6.82
CA THR A 473 -5.20 2.99 7.71
C THR A 473 -5.71 3.63 8.99
N LEU A 474 -6.65 3.01 9.66
CA LEU A 474 -7.32 3.50 10.88
C LEU A 474 -7.92 4.91 10.70
N THR A 475 -8.38 5.23 9.51
CA THR A 475 -8.87 6.55 9.12
C THR A 475 -7.82 7.67 9.08
N ALA A 476 -6.54 7.37 9.30
CA ALA A 476 -5.48 8.36 9.15
C ALA A 476 -5.49 8.97 7.75
N SER A 477 -5.37 10.27 7.67
CA SER A 477 -5.27 10.99 6.40
C SER A 477 -4.30 12.15 6.50
N VAL A 478 -3.91 12.69 5.35
CA VAL A 478 -3.03 13.87 5.29
C VAL A 478 -3.69 15.09 5.93
N LEU A 479 -5.02 15.13 5.91
CA LEU A 479 -5.81 16.30 6.34
C LEU A 479 -6.23 16.23 7.80
N GLU A 480 -6.24 15.03 8.38
CA GLU A 480 -6.75 14.80 9.73
C GLU A 480 -5.74 14.02 10.56
N LYS A 481 -5.51 14.48 11.77
CA LYS A 481 -4.70 13.76 12.74
C LYS A 481 -5.50 12.63 13.35
N LEU A 482 -4.90 11.44 13.41
CA LEU A 482 -5.48 10.32 14.15
C LEU A 482 -5.43 10.62 15.64
N THR A 483 -6.58 10.59 16.30
CA THR A 483 -6.71 10.83 17.73
C THR A 483 -6.94 9.52 18.48
N ALA A 484 -6.66 9.52 19.77
CA ALA A 484 -6.94 8.38 20.63
C ALA A 484 -8.44 8.04 20.71
N GLY A 485 -9.31 9.05 20.60
CA GLY A 485 -10.76 8.85 20.51
C GLY A 485 -11.19 8.10 19.25
N GLU A 486 -10.60 8.47 18.12
CA GLU A 486 -10.87 7.79 16.84
C GLU A 486 -10.37 6.34 16.85
N ILE A 487 -9.20 6.08 17.45
CA ILE A 487 -8.75 4.71 17.67
C ILE A 487 -9.77 3.93 18.53
N ASN A 488 -10.30 4.55 19.57
CA ASN A 488 -11.28 3.90 20.45
C ASN A 488 -12.61 3.60 19.77
N GLU A 489 -12.92 4.28 18.68
CA GLU A 489 -14.16 4.08 17.91
C GLU A 489 -14.01 3.16 16.70
N LEU A 490 -12.81 2.61 16.44
CA LEU A 490 -12.51 1.79 15.28
C LEU A 490 -13.38 0.54 15.12
N ASP A 491 -13.85 -0.05 16.19
CA ASP A 491 -14.66 -1.25 16.18
C ASP A 491 -16.17 -0.98 16.09
N TRP A 492 -16.57 0.28 16.20
CA TRP A 492 -17.98 0.62 16.23
C TRP A 492 -18.64 0.43 14.86
N LYS A 493 -19.52 -0.57 14.78
CA LYS A 493 -20.38 -0.87 13.62
C LYS A 493 -19.66 -0.89 12.26
N TRP A 494 -18.43 -1.41 12.22
CA TRP A 494 -17.69 -1.49 10.97
C TRP A 494 -18.18 -2.59 10.02
N MET A 495 -18.90 -3.59 10.57
CA MET A 495 -19.55 -4.67 9.83
C MET A 495 -20.99 -4.86 10.29
N ALA A 496 -21.83 -5.38 9.41
CA ALA A 496 -23.19 -5.81 9.76
C ALA A 496 -23.69 -6.91 8.83
N LYS A 497 -24.57 -7.77 9.36
CA LYS A 497 -25.42 -8.64 8.54
C LYS A 497 -26.54 -7.82 7.95
N LEU A 498 -26.63 -7.80 6.63
CA LEU A 498 -27.69 -7.14 5.87
C LEU A 498 -28.56 -8.21 5.18
N PRO A 499 -29.78 -7.87 4.77
CA PRO A 499 -30.56 -8.77 3.91
C PRO A 499 -29.75 -9.12 2.65
N GLY A 500 -29.43 -10.41 2.49
CA GLY A 500 -28.70 -10.92 1.32
C GLY A 500 -27.23 -10.50 1.22
N ALA A 501 -26.64 -9.84 2.24
CA ALA A 501 -25.25 -9.40 2.18
C ALA A 501 -24.61 -9.22 3.56
N ILE A 502 -23.26 -9.17 3.55
CA ILE A 502 -22.46 -8.61 4.63
C ILE A 502 -22.06 -7.21 4.21
N GLY A 503 -22.39 -6.21 5.01
CA GLY A 503 -22.03 -4.82 4.82
C GLY A 503 -20.79 -4.44 5.63
N PHE A 504 -19.88 -3.69 5.01
CA PHE A 504 -18.75 -3.05 5.67
C PHE A 504 -19.01 -1.55 5.74
N ASN A 505 -19.16 -1.02 6.94
CA ASN A 505 -19.42 0.39 7.18
C ASN A 505 -18.10 1.16 7.32
N VAL A 506 -17.37 1.24 6.25
CA VAL A 506 -16.14 2.02 6.19
C VAL A 506 -16.23 2.94 4.98
N GLY A 507 -16.03 4.23 5.22
CA GLY A 507 -15.94 5.20 4.13
C GLY A 507 -14.72 4.88 3.28
N VAL A 508 -14.89 4.07 2.26
CA VAL A 508 -13.83 3.83 1.27
C VAL A 508 -13.97 4.80 0.12
N MET A 509 -12.86 5.42 -0.22
CA MET A 509 -12.80 6.36 -1.33
C MET A 509 -12.68 5.66 -2.68
N TYR A 510 -12.09 4.50 -2.69
CA TYR A 510 -11.91 3.66 -3.86
C TYR A 510 -12.55 2.30 -3.61
N HIS A 511 -13.23 1.80 -4.62
CA HIS A 511 -13.90 0.51 -4.60
C HIS A 511 -13.38 -0.32 -5.78
N PRO A 512 -12.26 -1.04 -5.61
CA PRO A 512 -11.69 -1.88 -6.65
C PRO A 512 -12.72 -2.85 -7.26
N GLU A 513 -12.67 -3.07 -8.56
CA GLU A 513 -13.59 -3.98 -9.24
C GLU A 513 -13.51 -5.42 -8.69
N ALA A 514 -12.31 -5.87 -8.27
CA ALA A 514 -12.16 -7.16 -7.61
C ALA A 514 -13.03 -7.29 -6.35
N TRP A 515 -13.21 -6.22 -5.57
CA TRP A 515 -14.07 -6.25 -4.39
C TRP A 515 -15.55 -6.39 -4.73
N LYS A 516 -15.99 -5.83 -5.86
CA LYS A 516 -17.37 -5.99 -6.34
C LYS A 516 -17.68 -7.45 -6.77
N LYS A 517 -16.64 -8.22 -7.05
CA LYS A 517 -16.70 -9.64 -7.40
C LYS A 517 -16.43 -10.56 -6.22
N ALA A 518 -16.17 -10.03 -5.02
CA ALA A 518 -15.92 -10.84 -3.83
C ALA A 518 -17.13 -11.72 -3.52
N THR A 519 -16.89 -13.00 -3.32
CA THR A 519 -17.89 -13.97 -2.88
C THR A 519 -17.87 -14.10 -1.37
N TYR A 520 -18.92 -14.73 -0.81
CA TYR A 520 -18.94 -15.06 0.62
C TYR A 520 -17.75 -15.96 1.01
N ALA A 521 -17.39 -16.90 0.15
CA ALA A 521 -16.27 -17.81 0.38
C ALA A 521 -14.93 -17.07 0.40
N ASP A 522 -14.73 -16.07 -0.46
CA ASP A 522 -13.54 -15.20 -0.43
C ASP A 522 -13.44 -14.39 0.86
N ALA A 523 -14.56 -13.80 1.28
CA ALA A 523 -14.62 -13.01 2.50
C ALA A 523 -14.36 -13.87 3.75
N MET A 524 -14.96 -15.06 3.80
CA MET A 524 -14.78 -16.02 4.88
C MET A 524 -13.35 -16.57 4.94
N TRP A 525 -12.72 -16.82 3.78
CA TRP A 525 -11.31 -17.19 3.68
C TRP A 525 -10.40 -16.14 4.33
N MET A 526 -10.57 -14.86 3.98
CA MET A 526 -9.78 -13.79 4.56
C MET A 526 -10.11 -13.58 6.05
N ALA A 527 -11.37 -13.71 6.44
CA ALA A 527 -11.76 -13.64 7.85
C ALA A 527 -11.04 -14.71 8.68
N ARG A 528 -10.95 -15.96 8.17
CA ARG A 528 -10.15 -17.02 8.83
C ARG A 528 -8.68 -16.64 8.94
N ASN A 529 -8.08 -16.11 7.89
CA ASN A 529 -6.68 -15.68 7.92
C ASN A 529 -6.44 -14.62 9.02
N VAL A 530 -7.32 -13.61 9.11
CA VAL A 530 -7.25 -12.59 10.17
C VAL A 530 -7.48 -13.22 11.55
N CYS A 531 -8.48 -14.10 11.69
CA CYS A 531 -8.81 -14.75 12.95
C CYS A 531 -7.76 -15.78 13.41
N SER A 532 -6.92 -16.26 12.51
CA SER A 532 -5.80 -17.15 12.82
C SER A 532 -4.59 -16.41 13.41
N LEU A 533 -4.57 -15.07 13.36
CA LEU A 533 -3.49 -14.31 13.97
C LEU A 533 -3.56 -14.43 15.50
N ASP A 534 -2.41 -14.76 16.09
CA ASP A 534 -2.23 -14.73 17.53
C ASP A 534 -2.34 -13.28 18.04
N PRO A 535 -2.93 -13.02 19.21
CA PRO A 535 -2.95 -11.70 19.84
C PRO A 535 -1.58 -11.02 19.92
N ALA A 536 -0.53 -11.80 20.15
CA ALA A 536 0.86 -11.32 20.16
C ALA A 536 1.28 -10.62 18.85
N VAL A 537 0.63 -10.96 17.72
CA VAL A 537 0.85 -10.29 16.44
C VAL A 537 0.36 -8.84 16.48
N PHE A 538 -0.80 -8.59 17.09
CA PHE A 538 -1.34 -7.24 17.24
C PHE A 538 -0.44 -6.39 18.16
N GLU A 539 0.00 -6.97 19.26
CA GLU A 539 0.91 -6.32 20.21
C GLU A 539 2.27 -6.01 19.58
N TRP A 540 2.83 -6.98 18.84
CA TRP A 540 4.06 -6.76 18.11
C TRP A 540 3.91 -5.66 17.06
N ALA A 541 2.88 -5.71 16.22
CA ALA A 541 2.64 -4.70 15.19
C ALA A 541 2.44 -3.30 15.78
N ALA A 542 1.74 -3.21 16.93
CA ALA A 542 1.55 -1.95 17.64
C ALA A 542 2.88 -1.40 18.21
N ARG A 543 3.75 -2.24 18.79
CA ARG A 543 5.08 -1.81 19.26
C ARG A 543 5.98 -1.27 18.14
N GLU A 544 5.90 -1.89 16.96
CA GLU A 544 6.68 -1.47 15.80
C GLU A 544 6.29 -0.07 15.30
N THR A 545 5.08 0.40 15.60
CA THR A 545 4.66 1.77 15.25
C THR A 545 5.41 2.85 15.98
N LYS A 546 6.03 2.55 17.10
CA LYS A 546 6.65 3.51 18.02
C LYS A 546 5.67 4.58 18.56
N TRP A 547 4.37 4.31 18.50
CA TRP A 547 3.39 5.13 19.19
C TRP A 547 3.64 5.14 20.71
N PRO A 548 3.14 6.15 21.44
CA PRO A 548 3.08 6.07 22.89
C PRO A 548 2.35 4.80 23.36
N GLU A 549 2.76 4.25 24.48
CA GLU A 549 2.29 2.98 25.01
C GLU A 549 0.75 2.91 25.16
N PHE A 550 0.15 4.02 25.59
CA PHE A 550 -1.31 4.10 25.72
C PHE A 550 -2.03 3.91 24.37
N ALA A 551 -1.47 4.44 23.27
CA ALA A 551 -2.04 4.32 21.95
C ALA A 551 -1.82 2.90 21.37
N GLN A 552 -0.65 2.31 21.67
CA GLN A 552 -0.38 0.91 21.34
C GLN A 552 -1.41 -0.01 22.01
N SER A 553 -1.64 0.17 23.32
CA SER A 553 -2.63 -0.62 24.07
C SER A 553 -4.04 -0.46 23.52
N LEU A 554 -4.44 0.78 23.20
CA LEU A 554 -5.76 1.08 22.68
C LEU A 554 -6.00 0.44 21.31
N VAL A 555 -5.04 0.54 20.38
CA VAL A 555 -5.19 -0.07 19.05
C VAL A 555 -5.24 -1.60 19.12
N VAL A 556 -4.46 -2.21 20.02
CA VAL A 556 -4.51 -3.67 20.24
C VAL A 556 -5.89 -4.12 20.68
N GLU A 557 -6.50 -3.43 21.66
CA GLU A 557 -7.86 -3.77 22.12
C GLU A 557 -8.89 -3.60 20.99
N ARG A 558 -8.74 -2.58 20.14
CA ARG A 558 -9.64 -2.39 18.98
C ARG A 558 -9.46 -3.48 17.93
N LEU A 559 -8.23 -3.88 17.61
CA LEU A 559 -7.98 -4.98 16.68
C LEU A 559 -8.53 -6.31 17.19
N LYS A 560 -8.40 -6.60 18.50
CA LYS A 560 -9.04 -7.78 19.11
C LYS A 560 -10.56 -7.74 18.95
N SER A 561 -11.18 -6.61 19.24
CA SER A 561 -12.62 -6.43 19.13
C SER A 561 -13.09 -6.61 17.67
N ARG A 562 -12.41 -6.01 16.70
CA ARG A 562 -12.75 -6.17 15.28
C ARG A 562 -12.57 -7.61 14.79
N ARG A 563 -11.53 -8.31 15.26
CA ARG A 563 -11.34 -9.73 14.98
C ARG A 563 -12.50 -10.58 15.53
N ASN A 564 -12.97 -10.28 16.74
CA ASN A 564 -14.11 -10.98 17.35
C ASN A 564 -15.38 -10.82 16.51
N GLN A 565 -15.59 -9.64 15.93
CA GLN A 565 -16.72 -9.39 15.03
C GLN A 565 -16.64 -10.24 13.75
N LEU A 566 -15.44 -10.52 13.22
CA LEU A 566 -15.28 -11.47 12.11
C LEU A 566 -15.70 -12.89 12.50
N ILE A 567 -15.35 -13.33 13.71
CA ILE A 567 -15.76 -14.65 14.21
C ILE A 567 -17.30 -14.73 14.26
N GLU A 568 -17.95 -13.73 14.82
CA GLU A 568 -19.41 -13.66 14.96
C GLU A 568 -20.11 -13.62 13.60
N ILE A 569 -19.67 -12.76 12.70
CA ILE A 569 -20.31 -12.56 11.37
C ILE A 569 -20.24 -13.82 10.51
N PHE A 570 -19.09 -14.49 10.52
CA PHE A 570 -18.84 -15.68 9.70
C PHE A 570 -19.08 -17.00 10.44
N ASN A 571 -19.55 -16.96 11.71
CA ASN A 571 -19.80 -18.13 12.55
C ASN A 571 -18.55 -19.04 12.65
N LEU A 572 -17.36 -18.43 12.85
CA LEU A 572 -16.10 -19.16 12.88
C LEU A 572 -15.85 -19.86 14.23
N ASP A 573 -16.61 -19.54 15.27
CA ASP A 573 -16.59 -20.25 16.55
C ASP A 573 -16.96 -21.72 16.40
N SER A 574 -17.86 -22.05 15.46
CA SER A 574 -18.17 -23.44 15.07
C SER A 574 -16.97 -24.21 14.50
N GLU A 575 -15.94 -23.52 14.04
CA GLU A 575 -14.68 -24.07 13.54
C GLU A 575 -13.55 -24.07 14.58
N GLY A 576 -13.87 -23.68 15.84
CA GLY A 576 -12.92 -23.65 16.94
C GLY A 576 -12.18 -22.32 17.13
N PHE A 577 -12.48 -21.30 16.32
CA PHE A 577 -11.94 -19.97 16.58
C PHE A 577 -12.52 -19.38 17.86
N ARG A 578 -11.65 -18.90 18.74
CA ARG A 578 -12.07 -18.31 20.02
C ARG A 578 -12.06 -16.80 19.96
N MET A 579 -13.07 -16.18 20.56
CA MET A 579 -13.06 -14.73 20.79
C MET A 579 -11.94 -14.38 21.76
N LEU A 580 -11.25 -13.29 21.48
CA LEU A 580 -10.21 -12.76 22.35
C LEU A 580 -10.84 -11.91 23.45
N PRO A 581 -10.32 -11.98 24.67
CA PRO A 581 -10.74 -11.07 25.71
C PRO A 581 -10.39 -9.63 25.32
N VAL A 582 -11.41 -8.79 25.25
CA VAL A 582 -11.26 -7.34 25.11
C VAL A 582 -11.34 -6.73 26.49
N ASN A 583 -10.37 -5.92 26.83
CA ASN A 583 -10.30 -5.29 28.14
C ASN A 583 -11.23 -4.07 28.19
N ALA A 584 -12.52 -4.34 28.08
CA ALA A 584 -13.56 -3.32 28.12
C ALA A 584 -13.65 -2.68 29.50
N GLY A 585 -13.84 -1.37 29.51
CA GLY A 585 -13.84 -0.59 30.76
C GLY A 585 -12.44 -0.21 31.25
N LEU A 586 -11.36 -0.70 30.62
CA LEU A 586 -10.02 -0.21 30.91
C LEU A 586 -9.95 1.30 30.66
N THR A 587 -9.57 2.04 31.67
CA THR A 587 -9.38 3.48 31.59
C THR A 587 -7.91 3.77 31.29
N ILE A 588 -7.66 4.34 30.11
CA ILE A 588 -6.32 4.70 29.67
C ILE A 588 -6.14 6.21 29.87
N LYS A 589 -5.16 6.60 30.68
CA LYS A 589 -4.78 8.00 30.83
C LYS A 589 -3.99 8.46 29.61
N VAL A 590 -4.45 9.53 28.97
CA VAL A 590 -3.78 10.14 27.82
C VAL A 590 -2.90 11.29 28.31
N PRO A 591 -1.57 11.20 28.18
CA PRO A 591 -0.67 12.27 28.62
C PRO A 591 -0.85 13.55 27.79
N GLN A 592 -0.66 14.71 28.41
CA GLN A 592 -0.76 16.03 27.75
C GLN A 592 0.13 16.16 26.50
N ASN A 593 1.26 15.46 26.46
CA ASN A 593 2.27 15.56 25.39
C ASN A 593 2.47 14.22 24.66
N GLY A 594 1.44 13.41 24.56
CA GLY A 594 1.55 12.01 24.11
C GLY A 594 1.80 11.80 22.61
N GLY A 595 2.06 12.84 21.82
CA GLY A 595 2.35 12.72 20.37
C GLY A 595 1.13 12.38 19.49
N ILE A 596 0.03 11.93 20.10
CA ILE A 596 -1.28 11.75 19.46
C ILE A 596 -2.21 12.79 20.07
N ASP A 597 -2.80 13.62 19.22
CA ASP A 597 -3.69 14.68 19.69
C ASP A 597 -4.92 14.12 20.40
N MET A 598 -5.44 14.89 21.34
CA MET A 598 -6.63 14.54 22.09
C MET A 598 -7.86 14.46 21.17
N PRO A 599 -8.81 13.58 21.48
CA PRO A 599 -9.98 13.38 20.65
C PRO A 599 -10.87 14.62 20.61
N VAL A 600 -11.41 14.90 19.43
CA VAL A 600 -12.53 15.80 19.27
C VAL A 600 -13.81 14.94 19.30
N GLN A 601 -14.55 14.96 20.40
CA GLN A 601 -15.88 14.36 20.47
C GLN A 601 -16.94 15.43 20.19
N ASN A 602 -17.80 15.20 19.18
CA ASN A 602 -18.88 16.11 18.79
C ASN A 602 -18.42 17.58 18.55
N GLY A 603 -17.28 17.75 17.87
CA GLY A 603 -16.74 19.07 17.58
C GLY A 603 -16.12 19.81 18.80
N ARG A 604 -15.97 19.16 19.95
CA ARG A 604 -15.34 19.73 21.14
C ARG A 604 -14.00 19.07 21.43
N ILE A 605 -12.98 19.89 21.66
CA ILE A 605 -11.69 19.44 22.18
C ILE A 605 -11.92 18.88 23.58
N VAL A 606 -11.62 17.61 23.78
CA VAL A 606 -11.66 16.97 25.09
C VAL A 606 -10.39 17.38 25.83
N SER A 607 -10.53 17.86 27.06
CA SER A 607 -9.42 18.36 27.90
C SER A 607 -8.28 17.34 28.00
N PRO A 608 -7.01 17.78 27.96
CA PRO A 608 -5.83 16.91 27.98
C PRO A 608 -5.70 16.00 29.22
N ASP A 609 -6.45 16.25 30.28
CA ASP A 609 -6.39 15.47 31.52
C ASP A 609 -7.40 14.30 31.55
N LYS A 610 -8.07 14.00 30.44
CA LYS A 610 -9.12 12.98 30.43
C LYS A 610 -8.58 11.61 30.03
N SER A 611 -9.10 10.63 30.74
CA SER A 611 -8.94 9.21 30.42
C SER A 611 -9.91 8.79 29.32
N ILE A 612 -9.47 7.83 28.51
CA ILE A 612 -10.30 7.15 27.50
C ILE A 612 -10.68 5.79 28.07
N THR A 613 -11.97 5.51 28.12
CA THR A 613 -12.45 4.17 28.49
C THR A 613 -12.58 3.33 27.23
N VAL A 614 -11.96 2.16 27.25
CA VAL A 614 -12.07 1.17 26.17
C VAL A 614 -13.51 0.71 26.07
N ARG A 615 -14.13 0.86 24.91
CA ARG A 615 -15.51 0.45 24.67
C ARG A 615 -15.63 -1.07 24.48
N ASN A 616 -16.79 -1.61 24.84
CA ASN A 616 -17.21 -2.90 24.33
C ASN A 616 -17.54 -2.80 22.84
N ALA A 617 -17.24 -3.85 22.07
CA ALA A 617 -17.82 -4.01 20.77
C ALA A 617 -19.34 -4.11 20.93
N GLU A 618 -20.09 -3.25 20.24
CA GLU A 618 -21.53 -3.45 20.17
C GLU A 618 -21.79 -4.63 19.25
N THR A 619 -22.51 -5.63 19.73
CA THR A 619 -22.93 -6.79 18.95
C THR A 619 -23.71 -6.34 17.70
N LEU A 620 -23.40 -6.94 16.58
CA LEU A 620 -23.81 -6.50 15.24
C LEU A 620 -25.23 -6.95 14.85
N SER A 621 -26.05 -7.35 15.81
CA SER A 621 -27.42 -7.84 15.60
C SER A 621 -28.45 -6.72 15.36
N HIS A 622 -28.06 -5.57 14.79
CA HIS A 622 -29.03 -4.51 14.53
C HIS A 622 -29.56 -4.52 13.11
N PRO A 623 -30.91 -4.56 12.98
CA PRO A 623 -31.57 -4.41 11.69
C PRO A 623 -31.45 -2.96 11.18
N GLU A 624 -31.68 -2.83 9.92
CA GLU A 624 -31.88 -1.64 9.07
C GLU A 624 -31.85 -0.25 9.76
N GLY A 625 -30.99 0.61 9.33
CA GLY A 625 -30.92 2.03 9.76
C GLY A 625 -29.60 2.45 10.43
N VAL A 626 -28.74 1.50 10.76
CA VAL A 626 -27.44 1.74 11.41
C VAL A 626 -26.42 2.40 10.47
N TYR A 627 -26.67 2.34 9.19
CA TYR A 627 -25.82 2.95 8.14
C TYR A 627 -26.08 4.43 7.88
N LYS A 628 -26.82 5.12 8.74
CA LYS A 628 -26.67 6.57 8.84
C LYS A 628 -25.29 6.82 9.47
N THR A 629 -24.26 6.69 8.67
CA THR A 629 -23.01 7.31 8.96
C THR A 629 -23.30 8.78 9.18
N LYS A 630 -23.15 9.29 10.39
CA LYS A 630 -22.76 10.67 10.51
C LYS A 630 -21.44 10.75 9.74
N SER A 631 -21.55 11.24 8.52
CA SER A 631 -20.38 11.61 7.76
C SER A 631 -19.58 12.55 8.67
N ARG A 632 -18.28 12.37 8.77
CA ARG A 632 -17.36 13.35 9.38
C ARG A 632 -17.55 14.76 8.79
N PHE A 633 -18.34 14.88 7.73
CA PHE A 633 -18.66 16.08 7.00
C PHE A 633 -20.09 16.60 7.25
N ASP A 634 -20.87 15.96 8.12
CA ASP A 634 -22.24 16.37 8.44
C ASP A 634 -22.31 17.31 9.65
N ASP A 635 -21.19 17.63 10.30
CA ASP A 635 -21.07 18.65 11.36
C ASP A 635 -20.50 19.98 10.83
#